data_00eac30d2b2a570ac589c705e7ef1dd4
#
_entry.id   00eac30d2b2a570ac589c705e7ef1dd4
#
_cell.length_a   1.000
_cell.length_b   1.000
_cell.length_c   1.000
_cell.angle_alpha   90.00
_cell.angle_beta   90.00
_cell.angle_gamma   90.00
#
_symmetry.space_group_name_H-M   'P 1'
#
loop_
_entity.id
_entity.type
_entity.pdbx_description
1 polymer ?
#
loop_
_entity_poly.entity_id
_entity_poly.type
_entity_poly.pdbx_seq_one_letter_code
_entity_poly.pdbx_strand_id
1 'polypeptide(L)'
;MRAIGIVLAGGNSKRMRELSNKRAIAAMPIAGSYRSVDFALSNMSNSHIQSVAVLTQYNSRSLNEHLSSSKWWDFGRKQGGMYVFTPTITAESSDWYRGTADALYQNLDFLKKSHEPYVVIAGGDCVYKLDYGKVLEYHIEKKADITVVCKEMPPEEDVTRFGLVKLNDDGRITDFEEKPMLATSSMISCGIYVIRRRQLIELLERCAAEDRYDFVTDILVRYKNLKRIYAYKLGTYWSNIASVDSYYKTNMDFLKPDVRHYFFKEYPEIYSKVDDLPPAKYNPGANVKNSLVSSGCILNGTVENSVLFKKVYV
;
A
#
# COMPACT_ATOMS: atom_id res chain seq x y z
N MET A 1 -14.88 -12.36 9.03
CA MET A 1 -15.15 -11.11 9.80
C MET A 1 -15.38 -9.98 8.84
N ARG A 2 -16.09 -8.88 9.28
CA ARG A 2 -16.38 -7.76 8.38
C ARG A 2 -15.48 -6.58 8.68
N ALA A 3 -14.79 -6.12 7.66
CA ALA A 3 -13.96 -4.92 7.71
C ALA A 3 -14.19 -4.07 6.46
N ILE A 4 -13.94 -2.77 6.60
CA ILE A 4 -13.85 -1.81 5.49
C ILE A 4 -12.38 -1.55 5.20
N GLY A 5 -12.02 -1.41 3.95
CA GLY A 5 -10.66 -1.13 3.52
C GLY A 5 -10.44 0.35 3.21
N ILE A 6 -9.27 0.88 3.57
CA ILE A 6 -8.81 2.19 3.13
C ILE A 6 -7.39 2.03 2.58
N VAL A 7 -7.17 2.49 1.35
CA VAL A 7 -5.85 2.52 0.73
C VAL A 7 -5.38 3.97 0.65
N LEU A 8 -4.28 4.28 1.32
CA LEU A 8 -3.63 5.58 1.29
C LEU A 8 -2.72 5.67 0.05
N ALA A 9 -3.15 6.39 -0.96
CA ALA A 9 -2.49 6.49 -2.25
C ALA A 9 -2.17 7.94 -2.68
N GLY A 10 -2.31 8.89 -1.75
CA GLY A 10 -2.12 10.33 -1.99
C GLY A 10 -0.70 10.82 -1.70
N GLY A 11 0.20 9.98 -1.20
CA GLY A 11 1.54 10.35 -0.80
C GLY A 11 2.45 10.75 -1.96
N ASN A 12 3.45 11.60 -1.65
CA ASN A 12 4.57 11.94 -2.52
C ASN A 12 5.89 11.69 -1.78
N SER A 13 6.95 11.41 -2.52
CA SER A 13 8.28 11.21 -1.97
C SER A 13 9.33 11.89 -2.83
N LYS A 14 10.09 12.81 -2.23
CA LYS A 14 11.24 13.47 -2.89
C LYS A 14 12.31 12.46 -3.33
N ARG A 15 12.36 11.27 -2.69
CA ARG A 15 13.32 10.21 -3.02
C ARG A 15 12.98 9.50 -4.34
N MET A 16 11.76 9.68 -4.88
CA MET A 16 11.36 9.20 -6.20
C MET A 16 11.84 10.09 -7.34
N ARG A 17 12.36 11.28 -7.04
CA ARG A 17 12.91 12.24 -8.00
C ARG A 17 11.94 12.44 -9.17
N GLU A 18 12.44 12.43 -10.41
CA GLU A 18 11.69 12.68 -11.64
C GLU A 18 10.60 11.63 -11.92
N LEU A 19 10.71 10.43 -11.37
CA LEU A 19 9.72 9.36 -11.56
C LEU A 19 8.33 9.74 -11.04
N SER A 20 8.27 10.52 -9.96
CA SER A 20 7.00 10.96 -9.37
C SER A 20 6.49 12.32 -9.88
N ASN A 21 7.22 13.01 -10.78
CA ASN A 21 6.83 14.34 -11.26
C ASN A 21 5.49 14.36 -12.00
N LYS A 22 5.10 13.25 -12.64
CA LYS A 22 3.88 13.17 -13.45
C LYS A 22 2.97 12.00 -13.06
N ARG A 23 3.34 11.22 -12.05
CA ARG A 23 2.61 10.00 -11.67
C ARG A 23 2.66 9.79 -10.17
N ALA A 24 1.52 9.42 -9.56
CA ALA A 24 1.46 9.00 -8.18
C ALA A 24 2.32 7.74 -7.94
N ILE A 25 2.94 7.63 -6.77
CA ILE A 25 3.76 6.45 -6.41
C ILE A 25 2.92 5.17 -6.47
N ALA A 26 1.68 5.23 -5.98
CA ALA A 26 0.73 4.12 -6.03
C ALA A 26 0.38 3.64 -7.46
N ALA A 27 0.65 4.47 -8.48
CA ALA A 27 0.45 4.12 -9.89
C ALA A 27 1.75 3.68 -10.60
N MET A 28 2.87 3.56 -9.88
CA MET A 28 4.13 3.10 -10.47
C MET A 28 4.01 1.66 -10.95
N PRO A 29 4.49 1.35 -12.19
CA PRO A 29 4.44 0.00 -12.72
C PRO A 29 5.40 -0.93 -11.96
N ILE A 30 4.93 -2.15 -11.71
CA ILE A 30 5.66 -3.21 -11.02
C ILE A 30 5.63 -4.47 -11.89
N ALA A 31 6.76 -5.18 -11.97
CA ALA A 31 6.90 -6.47 -12.67
C ALA A 31 6.33 -6.46 -14.10
N GLY A 32 6.39 -5.31 -14.75
CA GLY A 32 5.97 -5.13 -16.14
C GLY A 32 4.49 -4.75 -16.32
N SER A 33 3.55 -5.40 -15.65
CA SER A 33 2.12 -5.26 -15.94
C SER A 33 1.29 -4.71 -14.78
N TYR A 34 1.74 -4.86 -13.55
CA TYR A 34 1.05 -4.43 -12.34
C TYR A 34 1.34 -2.96 -12.00
N ARG A 35 0.57 -2.40 -11.08
CA ARG A 35 0.89 -1.15 -10.38
C ARG A 35 0.94 -1.41 -8.88
N SER A 36 1.65 -0.58 -8.12
CA SER A 36 1.86 -0.87 -6.70
C SER A 36 0.55 -0.93 -5.89
N VAL A 37 -0.44 -0.13 -6.24
CA VAL A 37 -1.78 -0.15 -5.61
C VAL A 37 -2.51 -1.49 -5.79
N ASP A 38 -2.20 -2.24 -6.85
CA ASP A 38 -2.86 -3.52 -7.15
C ASP A 38 -2.63 -4.55 -6.06
N PHE A 39 -1.48 -4.52 -5.38
CA PHE A 39 -1.16 -5.44 -4.29
C PHE A 39 -2.07 -5.20 -3.08
N ALA A 40 -2.24 -3.95 -2.66
CA ALA A 40 -3.14 -3.61 -1.56
C ALA A 40 -4.60 -3.97 -1.90
N LEU A 41 -5.07 -3.61 -3.10
CA LEU A 41 -6.43 -3.91 -3.56
C LEU A 41 -6.69 -5.41 -3.69
N SER A 42 -5.72 -6.17 -4.22
CA SER A 42 -5.83 -7.63 -4.33
C SER A 42 -5.88 -8.30 -2.96
N ASN A 43 -5.06 -7.85 -2.01
CA ASN A 43 -5.11 -8.35 -0.64
C ASN A 43 -6.44 -8.03 0.04
N MET A 44 -7.03 -6.84 -0.21
CA MET A 44 -8.37 -6.49 0.28
C MET A 44 -9.43 -7.44 -0.28
N SER A 45 -9.44 -7.63 -1.60
CA SER A 45 -10.36 -8.54 -2.28
C SER A 45 -10.23 -9.99 -1.80
N ASN A 46 -9.00 -10.49 -1.75
CA ASN A 46 -8.69 -11.85 -1.30
C ASN A 46 -9.05 -12.09 0.18
N SER A 47 -9.05 -11.03 0.99
CA SER A 47 -9.49 -11.07 2.40
C SER A 47 -11.00 -10.81 2.57
N HIS A 48 -11.78 -10.83 1.48
CA HIS A 48 -13.23 -10.61 1.46
C HIS A 48 -13.68 -9.26 2.02
N ILE A 49 -12.84 -8.24 1.95
CA ILE A 49 -13.20 -6.86 2.25
C ILE A 49 -13.93 -6.29 1.02
N GLN A 50 -15.23 -6.06 1.17
CA GLN A 50 -16.10 -5.72 0.03
C GLN A 50 -16.17 -4.22 -0.27
N SER A 51 -15.94 -3.37 0.73
CA SER A 51 -15.99 -1.91 0.59
C SER A 51 -14.59 -1.35 0.81
N VAL A 52 -14.05 -0.66 -0.20
CA VAL A 52 -12.70 -0.11 -0.16
C VAL A 52 -12.72 1.35 -0.62
N ALA A 53 -12.13 2.24 0.16
CA ALA A 53 -11.84 3.61 -0.24
C ALA A 53 -10.36 3.75 -0.63
N VAL A 54 -10.09 4.40 -1.76
CA VAL A 54 -8.73 4.76 -2.17
C VAL A 54 -8.59 6.28 -2.08
N LEU A 55 -7.74 6.76 -1.19
CA LEU A 55 -7.52 8.19 -0.97
C LEU A 55 -6.35 8.66 -1.83
N THR A 56 -6.62 9.50 -2.83
CA THR A 56 -5.64 9.97 -3.82
C THR A 56 -5.45 11.48 -3.73
N GLN A 57 -4.27 11.97 -4.10
CA GLN A 57 -3.97 13.40 -4.10
C GLN A 57 -2.94 13.79 -5.17
N TYR A 58 -1.64 13.56 -4.92
CA TYR A 58 -0.57 13.96 -5.83
C TYR A 58 -0.59 13.17 -7.13
N ASN A 59 -0.55 13.89 -8.27
CA ASN A 59 -0.42 13.31 -9.61
C ASN A 59 -1.37 12.13 -9.86
N SER A 60 -2.60 12.21 -9.33
CA SER A 60 -3.54 11.10 -9.25
C SER A 60 -4.20 10.74 -10.59
N ARG A 61 -4.08 11.56 -11.64
CA ARG A 61 -4.79 11.32 -12.91
C ARG A 61 -4.60 9.91 -13.46
N SER A 62 -3.35 9.46 -13.59
CA SER A 62 -3.02 8.13 -14.10
C SER A 62 -3.44 7.02 -13.12
N LEU A 63 -3.49 7.30 -11.81
CA LEU A 63 -4.01 6.38 -10.80
C LEU A 63 -5.53 6.26 -10.91
N ASN A 64 -6.25 7.37 -10.97
CA ASN A 64 -7.71 7.39 -11.10
C ASN A 64 -8.18 6.72 -12.40
N GLU A 65 -7.43 6.89 -13.50
CA GLU A 65 -7.67 6.18 -14.75
C GLU A 65 -7.48 4.66 -14.61
N HIS A 66 -6.48 4.22 -13.86
CA HIS A 66 -6.26 2.80 -13.55
C HIS A 66 -7.40 2.23 -12.70
N LEU A 67 -7.88 2.99 -11.74
CA LEU A 67 -8.96 2.62 -10.82
C LEU A 67 -10.37 2.84 -11.38
N SER A 68 -10.50 3.29 -12.63
CA SER A 68 -11.79 3.65 -13.23
C SER A 68 -12.81 2.50 -13.31
N SER A 69 -12.37 1.27 -13.18
CA SER A 69 -13.23 0.10 -13.12
C SER A 69 -12.82 -0.83 -11.99
N SER A 70 -13.71 -1.00 -11.03
CA SER A 70 -13.52 -1.85 -9.85
C SER A 70 -13.60 -3.34 -10.11
N LYS A 71 -14.06 -3.75 -11.31
CA LYS A 71 -14.26 -5.16 -11.69
C LYS A 71 -12.99 -6.02 -11.63
N TRP A 72 -11.84 -5.41 -11.86
CA TRP A 72 -10.54 -6.11 -11.91
C TRP A 72 -10.13 -6.70 -10.55
N TRP A 73 -10.62 -6.11 -9.46
CA TRP A 73 -10.39 -6.58 -8.09
C TRP A 73 -11.67 -7.12 -7.43
N ASP A 74 -12.72 -7.44 -8.23
CA ASP A 74 -14.00 -7.97 -7.76
C ASP A 74 -14.78 -7.05 -6.79
N PHE A 75 -14.59 -5.73 -6.90
CA PHE A 75 -15.36 -4.74 -6.13
C PHE A 75 -16.62 -4.24 -6.86
N GLY A 76 -16.96 -4.83 -8.00
CA GLY A 76 -18.12 -4.45 -8.82
C GLY A 76 -19.45 -5.12 -8.44
N ARG A 77 -19.56 -5.66 -7.22
CA ARG A 77 -20.75 -6.39 -6.76
C ARG A 77 -21.88 -5.44 -6.32
N LYS A 78 -23.10 -5.98 -6.18
CA LYS A 78 -24.28 -5.24 -5.73
C LYS A 78 -24.13 -4.61 -4.34
N GLN A 79 -23.36 -5.23 -3.46
CA GLN A 79 -23.03 -4.73 -2.12
C GLN A 79 -21.53 -4.50 -2.02
N GLY A 80 -21.13 -3.37 -1.42
CA GLY A 80 -19.75 -2.92 -1.35
C GLY A 80 -19.37 -2.00 -2.52
N GLY A 81 -18.11 -1.98 -2.87
CA GLY A 81 -17.57 -1.18 -3.97
C GLY A 81 -16.20 -0.61 -3.70
N MET A 82 -15.57 -0.11 -4.74
CA MET A 82 -14.36 0.69 -4.65
C MET A 82 -14.69 2.16 -4.89
N TYR A 83 -14.31 3.00 -3.96
CA TYR A 83 -14.54 4.44 -3.97
C TYR A 83 -13.20 5.16 -4.06
N VAL A 84 -13.04 6.07 -5.00
CA VAL A 84 -11.83 6.88 -5.15
C VAL A 84 -12.14 8.28 -4.67
N PHE A 85 -11.48 8.72 -3.61
CA PHE A 85 -11.64 10.04 -3.03
C PHE A 85 -10.41 10.91 -3.29
N THR A 86 -10.68 12.13 -3.72
CA THR A 86 -9.69 13.21 -3.88
C THR A 86 -10.05 14.34 -2.92
N PRO A 87 -9.11 15.23 -2.57
CA PRO A 87 -9.45 16.45 -1.86
C PRO A 87 -10.57 17.21 -2.60
N THR A 88 -11.56 17.67 -1.86
CA THR A 88 -12.75 18.32 -2.41
C THR A 88 -12.92 19.68 -1.76
N ILE A 89 -13.16 20.70 -2.57
CA ILE A 89 -13.51 22.02 -2.06
C ILE A 89 -14.92 21.96 -1.47
N THR A 90 -15.06 22.33 -0.21
CA THR A 90 -16.32 22.42 0.52
C THR A 90 -16.50 23.84 1.07
N ALA A 91 -17.65 24.14 1.66
CA ALA A 91 -17.86 25.41 2.35
C ALA A 91 -16.91 25.61 3.56
N GLU A 92 -16.44 24.52 4.13
CA GLU A 92 -15.62 24.49 5.35
C GLU A 92 -14.12 24.31 5.06
N SER A 93 -13.75 23.78 3.91
CA SER A 93 -12.36 23.51 3.55
C SER A 93 -12.14 23.58 2.04
N SER A 94 -11.06 24.26 1.65
CA SER A 94 -10.56 24.31 0.27
C SER A 94 -9.17 23.68 0.12
N ASP A 95 -8.69 23.02 1.19
CA ASP A 95 -7.31 22.58 1.28
C ASP A 95 -7.11 21.15 0.78
N TRP A 96 -5.87 20.89 0.41
CA TRP A 96 -5.35 19.54 0.19
C TRP A 96 -5.36 18.77 1.51
N TYR A 97 -5.28 17.43 1.44
CA TYR A 97 -5.03 16.64 2.63
C TYR A 97 -3.68 17.03 3.23
N ARG A 98 -3.69 17.58 4.44
CA ARG A 98 -2.50 18.06 5.16
C ARG A 98 -1.65 16.93 5.74
N GLY A 99 -2.23 15.73 5.83
CA GLY A 99 -1.58 14.53 6.30
C GLY A 99 -2.51 13.31 6.22
N THR A 100 -2.03 12.18 6.69
CA THR A 100 -2.76 10.91 6.59
C THR A 100 -4.00 10.85 7.48
N ALA A 101 -3.97 11.45 8.68
CA ALA A 101 -5.15 11.56 9.53
C ALA A 101 -6.17 12.56 8.96
N ASP A 102 -5.72 13.65 8.36
CA ASP A 102 -6.58 14.64 7.71
C ASP A 102 -7.28 14.03 6.48
N ALA A 103 -6.56 13.24 5.68
CA ALA A 103 -7.17 12.52 4.55
C ALA A 103 -8.28 11.57 4.99
N LEU A 104 -8.11 10.88 6.11
CA LEU A 104 -9.13 10.03 6.69
C LEU A 104 -10.30 10.86 7.25
N TYR A 105 -10.01 11.98 7.90
CA TYR A 105 -11.02 12.85 8.51
C TYR A 105 -11.89 13.54 7.45
N GLN A 106 -11.33 14.08 6.38
CA GLN A 106 -12.12 14.69 5.30
C GLN A 106 -13.06 13.69 4.61
N ASN A 107 -12.80 12.38 4.73
CA ASN A 107 -13.64 11.31 4.21
C ASN A 107 -14.38 10.53 5.32
N LEU A 108 -14.61 11.16 6.48
CA LEU A 108 -15.21 10.54 7.66
C LEU A 108 -16.62 10.01 7.41
N ASP A 109 -17.37 10.64 6.51
CA ASP A 109 -18.71 10.21 6.10
C ASP A 109 -18.72 8.78 5.55
N PHE A 110 -17.68 8.36 4.84
CA PHE A 110 -17.53 6.99 4.37
C PHE A 110 -17.46 6.01 5.54
N LEU A 111 -16.71 6.36 6.58
CA LEU A 111 -16.64 5.57 7.81
C LEU A 111 -17.96 5.57 8.60
N LYS A 112 -18.61 6.73 8.71
CA LYS A 112 -19.88 6.89 9.46
C LYS A 112 -21.04 6.12 8.83
N LYS A 113 -21.10 6.09 7.51
CA LYS A 113 -22.13 5.36 6.74
C LYS A 113 -21.90 3.85 6.70
N SER A 114 -20.72 3.39 7.03
CA SER A 114 -20.35 1.98 7.05
C SER A 114 -20.90 1.23 8.26
N HIS A 115 -21.17 -0.05 8.10
CA HIS A 115 -21.67 -0.91 9.18
C HIS A 115 -20.63 -1.91 9.69
N GLU A 116 -19.49 -2.05 9.01
CA GLU A 116 -18.40 -2.91 9.37
C GLU A 116 -17.74 -2.46 10.67
N PRO A 117 -17.45 -3.38 11.60
CA PRO A 117 -16.90 -3.01 12.91
C PRO A 117 -15.42 -2.61 12.87
N TYR A 118 -14.68 -3.06 11.86
CA TYR A 118 -13.23 -2.84 11.74
C TYR A 118 -12.87 -2.09 10.48
N VAL A 119 -11.73 -1.41 10.52
CA VAL A 119 -11.10 -0.74 9.38
C VAL A 119 -9.71 -1.31 9.21
N VAL A 120 -9.37 -1.67 7.96
CA VAL A 120 -8.02 -1.99 7.53
C VAL A 120 -7.51 -0.81 6.72
N ILE A 121 -6.42 -0.20 7.16
CA ILE A 121 -5.75 0.90 6.47
C ILE A 121 -4.45 0.35 5.89
N ALA A 122 -4.16 0.57 4.62
CA ALA A 122 -2.94 0.12 3.96
C ALA A 122 -2.36 1.19 3.03
N GLY A 123 -1.03 1.29 2.95
CA GLY A 123 -0.35 2.11 1.95
C GLY A 123 -0.48 1.51 0.54
N GLY A 124 -0.67 2.37 -0.47
CA GLY A 124 -0.71 1.97 -1.88
C GLY A 124 0.65 1.91 -2.57
N ASP A 125 1.73 2.12 -1.84
CA ASP A 125 3.12 2.19 -2.32
C ASP A 125 3.98 1.00 -1.89
N CYS A 126 3.35 -0.13 -1.57
CA CYS A 126 4.01 -1.34 -1.12
C CYS A 126 3.64 -2.56 -1.97
N VAL A 127 4.61 -3.48 -2.11
CA VAL A 127 4.49 -4.75 -2.82
C VAL A 127 4.56 -5.90 -1.82
N TYR A 128 3.46 -6.63 -1.65
CA TYR A 128 3.33 -7.70 -0.66
C TYR A 128 2.08 -8.55 -0.90
N LYS A 129 2.03 -9.73 -0.30
CA LYS A 129 0.80 -10.53 -0.11
C LYS A 129 0.51 -10.66 1.37
N LEU A 130 -0.73 -10.41 1.77
CA LEU A 130 -1.16 -10.52 3.17
C LEU A 130 -2.65 -10.84 3.22
N ASP A 131 -3.00 -11.85 4.01
CA ASP A 131 -4.38 -12.13 4.40
C ASP A 131 -4.76 -11.23 5.60
N TYR A 132 -5.55 -10.20 5.33
CA TYR A 132 -6.04 -9.30 6.37
C TYR A 132 -7.01 -9.99 7.34
N GLY A 133 -7.62 -11.11 6.94
CA GLY A 133 -8.44 -11.94 7.83
C GLY A 133 -7.64 -12.43 9.03
N LYS A 134 -6.42 -12.93 8.80
CA LYS A 134 -5.50 -13.35 9.86
C LYS A 134 -5.06 -12.21 10.77
N VAL A 135 -4.84 -11.02 10.21
CA VAL A 135 -4.50 -9.83 11.00
C VAL A 135 -5.68 -9.41 11.88
N LEU A 136 -6.92 -9.49 11.36
CA LEU A 136 -8.15 -9.23 12.12
C LEU A 136 -8.37 -10.25 13.24
N GLU A 137 -8.13 -11.53 12.98
CA GLU A 137 -8.18 -12.59 14.01
C GLU A 137 -7.21 -12.31 15.14
N TYR A 138 -5.96 -12.01 14.80
CA TYR A 138 -4.93 -11.61 15.77
C TYR A 138 -5.33 -10.35 16.57
N HIS A 139 -5.87 -9.34 15.88
CA HIS A 139 -6.35 -8.10 16.51
C HIS A 139 -7.40 -8.39 17.60
N ILE A 140 -8.32 -9.32 17.33
CA ILE A 140 -9.39 -9.70 18.25
C ILE A 140 -8.84 -10.55 19.39
N GLU A 141 -7.99 -11.53 19.10
CA GLU A 141 -7.36 -12.41 20.09
C GLU A 141 -6.57 -11.59 21.12
N LYS A 142 -5.75 -10.64 20.65
CA LYS A 142 -4.98 -9.75 21.53
C LYS A 142 -5.84 -8.68 22.20
N LYS A 143 -7.13 -8.59 21.89
CA LYS A 143 -8.03 -7.49 22.34
C LYS A 143 -7.39 -6.12 22.10
N ALA A 144 -6.69 -5.98 20.98
CA ALA A 144 -5.95 -4.80 20.64
C ALA A 144 -6.88 -3.61 20.39
N ASP A 145 -6.39 -2.41 20.68
CA ASP A 145 -7.04 -1.17 20.24
C ASP A 145 -6.59 -0.84 18.81
N ILE A 146 -5.30 -1.04 18.52
CA ILE A 146 -4.73 -0.91 17.17
C ILE A 146 -3.76 -2.09 16.94
N THR A 147 -3.80 -2.69 15.77
CA THR A 147 -2.79 -3.64 15.31
C THR A 147 -2.01 -3.03 14.16
N VAL A 148 -0.69 -3.08 14.26
CA VAL A 148 0.24 -2.61 13.24
C VAL A 148 0.91 -3.83 12.61
N VAL A 149 0.87 -3.94 11.28
CA VAL A 149 1.66 -4.96 10.59
C VAL A 149 3.11 -4.50 10.55
N CYS A 150 4.00 -5.33 11.08
CA CYS A 150 5.42 -5.05 11.23
C CYS A 150 6.26 -6.11 10.53
N LYS A 151 7.45 -5.72 10.09
CA LYS A 151 8.42 -6.63 9.49
C LYS A 151 9.80 -6.38 10.07
N GLU A 152 10.50 -7.45 10.35
CA GLU A 152 11.91 -7.39 10.69
C GLU A 152 12.75 -7.27 9.41
N MET A 153 13.55 -6.23 9.32
CA MET A 153 14.38 -5.94 8.16
C MET A 153 15.81 -6.45 8.36
N PRO A 154 16.47 -6.91 7.28
CA PRO A 154 17.88 -7.26 7.33
C PRO A 154 18.76 -6.09 7.78
N PRO A 155 19.91 -6.36 8.41
CA PRO A 155 20.81 -5.31 8.94
C PRO A 155 21.35 -4.35 7.88
N GLU A 156 21.38 -4.77 6.61
CA GLU A 156 21.91 -3.98 5.49
C GLU A 156 20.90 -2.95 4.95
N GLU A 157 19.63 -3.04 5.37
CA GLU A 157 18.59 -2.15 4.87
C GLU A 157 18.50 -0.86 5.70
N ASP A 158 18.40 0.27 5.02
CA ASP A 158 18.11 1.55 5.68
C ASP A 158 16.65 1.58 6.17
N VAL A 159 16.49 1.39 7.47
CA VAL A 159 15.19 1.38 8.16
C VAL A 159 14.75 2.76 8.65
N THR A 160 15.62 3.76 8.63
CA THR A 160 15.34 5.11 9.18
C THR A 160 14.21 5.84 8.46
N ARG A 161 13.85 5.38 7.27
CA ARG A 161 12.74 5.93 6.48
C ARG A 161 11.35 5.44 6.89
N PHE A 162 11.28 4.51 7.82
CA PHE A 162 10.05 3.89 8.33
C PHE A 162 9.79 4.26 9.78
N GLY A 163 8.59 4.00 10.24
CA GLY A 163 8.29 3.93 11.65
C GLY A 163 8.96 2.70 12.26
N LEU A 164 9.79 2.88 13.28
CA LEU A 164 10.46 1.81 14.00
C LEU A 164 9.70 1.46 15.27
N VAL A 165 9.61 0.17 15.57
CA VAL A 165 8.89 -0.30 16.74
C VAL A 165 9.76 -1.20 17.63
N LYS A 166 9.54 -1.12 18.96
CA LYS A 166 10.07 -2.07 19.93
C LYS A 166 8.91 -2.84 20.52
N LEU A 167 9.10 -4.13 20.73
CA LEU A 167 8.07 -5.06 21.18
C LEU A 167 8.47 -5.67 22.52
N ASN A 168 7.46 -5.98 23.36
CA ASN A 168 7.64 -6.93 24.45
C ASN A 168 7.43 -8.38 23.97
N ASP A 169 7.60 -9.34 24.88
CA ASP A 169 7.47 -10.78 24.57
C ASP A 169 6.06 -11.18 24.11
N ASP A 170 5.03 -10.43 24.49
CA ASP A 170 3.64 -10.66 24.10
C ASP A 170 3.30 -10.05 22.71
N GLY A 171 4.24 -9.32 22.08
CA GLY A 171 4.06 -8.64 20.80
C GLY A 171 3.40 -7.28 20.92
N ARG A 172 3.23 -6.73 22.13
CA ARG A 172 2.77 -5.35 22.34
C ARG A 172 3.88 -4.38 21.99
N ILE A 173 3.52 -3.31 21.26
CA ILE A 173 4.43 -2.22 20.95
C ILE A 173 4.67 -1.39 22.21
N THR A 174 5.91 -1.36 22.66
CA THR A 174 6.37 -0.60 23.84
C THR A 174 6.95 0.74 23.45
N ASP A 175 7.47 0.84 22.22
CA ASP A 175 8.00 2.08 21.67
C ASP A 175 7.71 2.19 20.17
N PHE A 176 7.45 3.38 19.70
CA PHE A 176 7.21 3.71 18.30
C PHE A 176 7.87 5.04 17.96
N GLU A 177 8.79 5.02 17.00
CA GLU A 177 9.51 6.20 16.53
C GLU A 177 9.28 6.38 15.02
N GLU A 178 8.70 7.49 14.61
CA GLU A 178 8.46 7.76 13.18
C GLU A 178 9.70 8.39 12.54
N LYS A 179 10.28 7.67 11.57
CA LYS A 179 11.45 8.12 10.77
C LYS A 179 12.57 8.73 11.61
N PRO A 180 13.13 8.00 12.58
CA PRO A 180 14.17 8.50 13.43
C PRO A 180 15.47 8.76 12.65
N MET A 181 16.31 9.67 13.14
CA MET A 181 17.62 9.95 12.52
C MET A 181 18.59 8.77 12.64
N LEU A 182 18.45 7.96 13.68
CA LEU A 182 19.26 6.76 13.94
C LEU A 182 18.34 5.56 14.13
N ALA A 183 18.73 4.43 13.55
CA ALA A 183 17.99 3.19 13.71
C ALA A 183 18.11 2.65 15.14
N THR A 184 17.00 2.58 15.87
CA THR A 184 16.92 2.06 17.23
C THR A 184 16.34 0.63 17.27
N SER A 185 15.84 0.13 16.14
CA SER A 185 15.26 -1.20 15.97
C SER A 185 15.34 -1.62 14.51
N SER A 186 15.39 -2.92 14.24
CA SER A 186 15.23 -3.51 12.89
C SER A 186 13.77 -3.78 12.53
N MET A 187 12.86 -3.70 13.51
CA MET A 187 11.44 -3.94 13.32
C MET A 187 10.75 -2.67 12.80
N ILE A 188 10.24 -2.71 11.58
CA ILE A 188 9.56 -1.58 10.93
C ILE A 188 8.04 -1.74 10.92
N SER A 189 7.32 -0.63 10.89
CA SER A 189 5.91 -0.58 10.52
C SER A 189 5.77 -0.65 8.99
N CYS A 190 4.95 -1.58 8.51
CA CYS A 190 4.67 -1.75 7.08
C CYS A 190 3.64 -0.76 6.52
N GLY A 191 3.15 0.19 7.32
CA GLY A 191 2.09 1.11 6.90
C GLY A 191 0.72 0.44 6.73
N ILE A 192 0.49 -0.64 7.47
CA ILE A 192 -0.76 -1.41 7.45
C ILE A 192 -1.29 -1.50 8.88
N TYR A 193 -2.55 -1.10 9.06
CA TYR A 193 -3.15 -0.96 10.38
C TYR A 193 -4.55 -1.56 10.42
N VAL A 194 -4.91 -2.15 11.57
CA VAL A 194 -6.27 -2.61 11.90
C VAL A 194 -6.74 -1.88 13.15
N ILE A 195 -7.93 -1.30 13.08
CA ILE A 195 -8.54 -0.54 14.18
C ILE A 195 -10.06 -0.71 14.17
N ARG A 196 -10.71 -0.62 15.32
CA ARG A 196 -12.18 -0.56 15.40
C ARG A 196 -12.70 0.73 14.78
N ARG A 197 -13.70 0.63 13.90
CA ARG A 197 -14.25 1.78 13.17
C ARG A 197 -14.68 2.94 14.07
N ARG A 198 -15.41 2.66 15.14
CA ARG A 198 -15.84 3.69 16.10
C ARG A 198 -14.66 4.41 16.74
N GLN A 199 -13.65 3.63 17.16
CA GLN A 199 -12.44 4.19 17.77
C GLN A 199 -11.64 5.05 16.78
N LEU A 200 -11.57 4.64 15.53
CA LEU A 200 -10.93 5.44 14.48
C LEU A 200 -11.64 6.78 14.31
N ILE A 201 -12.98 6.77 14.22
CA ILE A 201 -13.79 7.99 14.09
C ILE A 201 -13.48 8.94 15.25
N GLU A 202 -13.55 8.47 16.50
CA GLU A 202 -13.27 9.28 17.71
C GLU A 202 -11.86 9.88 17.70
N LEU A 203 -10.84 9.10 17.28
CA LEU A 203 -9.47 9.58 17.20
C LEU A 203 -9.29 10.63 16.10
N LEU A 204 -9.92 10.45 14.94
CA LEU A 204 -9.86 11.41 13.83
C LEU A 204 -10.56 12.73 14.18
N GLU A 205 -11.73 12.68 14.81
CA GLU A 205 -12.45 13.88 15.28
C GLU A 205 -11.63 14.65 16.32
N ARG A 206 -10.94 13.94 17.21
CA ARG A 206 -10.02 14.56 18.17
C ARG A 206 -8.79 15.17 17.50
N CYS A 207 -8.18 14.48 16.54
CA CYS A 207 -7.06 15.01 15.78
C CYS A 207 -7.44 16.30 15.05
N ALA A 208 -8.60 16.33 14.40
CA ALA A 208 -9.08 17.52 13.71
C ALA A 208 -9.34 18.70 14.67
N ALA A 209 -9.91 18.44 15.84
CA ALA A 209 -10.15 19.46 16.87
C ALA A 209 -8.85 20.04 17.48
N GLU A 210 -7.75 19.30 17.40
CA GLU A 210 -6.43 19.68 17.93
C GLU A 210 -5.44 20.13 16.83
N ASP A 211 -5.90 20.36 15.59
CA ASP A 211 -5.06 20.71 14.43
C ASP A 211 -3.90 19.71 14.19
N ARG A 212 -4.22 18.40 14.25
CA ARG A 212 -3.29 17.30 14.05
C ARG A 212 -3.65 16.51 12.81
N TYR A 213 -2.68 16.18 11.99
CA TYR A 213 -2.95 15.73 10.63
C TYR A 213 -2.30 14.42 10.24
N ASP A 214 -1.32 13.91 11.02
CA ASP A 214 -0.59 12.69 10.70
C ASP A 214 -1.08 11.50 11.54
N PHE A 215 -1.43 10.39 10.87
CA PHE A 215 -1.94 9.19 11.54
C PHE A 215 -0.88 8.51 12.41
N VAL A 216 0.36 8.45 11.94
CA VAL A 216 1.43 7.75 12.68
C VAL A 216 1.86 8.57 13.88
N THR A 217 2.24 9.82 13.67
CA THR A 217 2.74 10.69 14.75
C THR A 217 1.65 11.04 15.76
N ASP A 218 0.48 11.42 15.27
CA ASP A 218 -0.58 11.99 16.12
C ASP A 218 -1.51 10.93 16.74
N ILE A 219 -1.50 9.70 16.21
CA ILE A 219 -2.27 8.60 16.79
C ILE A 219 -1.35 7.52 17.34
N LEU A 220 -0.48 6.89 16.53
CA LEU A 220 0.29 5.74 16.99
C LEU A 220 1.35 6.13 18.01
N VAL A 221 2.20 7.09 17.69
CA VAL A 221 3.28 7.54 18.59
C VAL A 221 2.71 8.18 19.86
N ARG A 222 1.72 9.05 19.68
CA ARG A 222 1.09 9.78 20.80
C ARG A 222 0.38 8.87 21.79
N TYR A 223 -0.35 7.89 21.31
CA TYR A 223 -1.17 7.01 22.15
C TYR A 223 -0.50 5.66 22.47
N LYS A 224 0.77 5.44 22.15
CA LYS A 224 1.49 4.18 22.36
C LYS A 224 1.41 3.64 23.79
N ASN A 225 1.41 4.54 24.77
CA ASN A 225 1.34 4.16 26.19
C ASN A 225 -0.11 4.07 26.72
N LEU A 226 -1.08 4.69 26.06
CA LEU A 226 -2.47 4.77 26.47
C LEU A 226 -3.35 3.71 25.81
N LYS A 227 -2.95 3.21 24.64
CA LYS A 227 -3.66 2.22 23.84
C LYS A 227 -2.91 0.91 23.84
N ARG A 228 -3.65 -0.19 23.65
CA ARG A 228 -3.07 -1.53 23.46
C ARG A 228 -2.75 -1.67 21.98
N ILE A 229 -1.53 -1.29 21.60
CA ILE A 229 -1.04 -1.41 20.23
C ILE A 229 -0.19 -2.66 20.13
N TYR A 230 -0.55 -3.56 19.20
CA TYR A 230 0.13 -4.84 18.99
C TYR A 230 0.71 -4.91 17.59
N ALA A 231 1.85 -5.61 17.47
CA ALA A 231 2.51 -5.86 16.20
C ALA A 231 2.12 -7.24 15.64
N TYR A 232 1.58 -7.27 14.43
CA TYR A 232 1.44 -8.49 13.66
C TYR A 232 2.69 -8.66 12.79
N LYS A 233 3.50 -9.70 13.03
CA LYS A 233 4.75 -9.92 12.31
C LYS A 233 4.50 -10.52 10.93
N LEU A 234 4.93 -9.81 9.89
CA LEU A 234 4.88 -10.26 8.50
C LEU A 234 6.16 -11.03 8.15
N GLY A 235 6.04 -12.34 7.99
CA GLY A 235 7.17 -13.23 7.63
C GLY A 235 7.44 -13.36 6.14
N THR A 236 6.56 -12.83 5.28
CA THR A 236 6.65 -12.98 3.82
C THR A 236 7.32 -11.77 3.14
N TYR A 237 7.41 -11.81 1.81
CA TYR A 237 7.95 -10.70 1.03
C TYR A 237 7.16 -9.41 1.26
N TRP A 238 7.89 -8.32 1.46
CA TRP A 238 7.35 -6.96 1.53
C TRP A 238 8.42 -5.98 1.06
N SER A 239 8.04 -5.02 0.23
CA SER A 239 8.90 -3.92 -0.20
C SER A 239 8.08 -2.65 -0.36
N ASN A 240 8.64 -1.52 0.07
CA ASN A 240 8.10 -0.18 -0.17
C ASN A 240 8.86 0.45 -1.33
N ILE A 241 8.15 1.06 -2.27
CA ILE A 241 8.72 1.61 -3.51
C ILE A 241 8.85 3.15 -3.48
N ALA A 242 8.89 3.78 -2.31
CA ALA A 242 8.91 5.24 -2.18
C ALA A 242 10.30 5.89 -2.40
N SER A 243 11.26 5.18 -3.00
CA SER A 243 12.54 5.73 -3.49
C SER A 243 12.94 5.06 -4.81
N VAL A 244 13.80 5.73 -5.60
CA VAL A 244 14.31 5.17 -6.88
C VAL A 244 15.00 3.83 -6.65
N ASP A 245 15.85 3.74 -5.62
CA ASP A 245 16.60 2.51 -5.33
C ASP A 245 15.69 1.36 -4.94
N SER A 246 14.73 1.59 -4.03
CA SER A 246 13.79 0.55 -3.62
C SER A 246 12.83 0.17 -4.75
N TYR A 247 12.42 1.12 -5.58
CA TYR A 247 11.60 0.85 -6.77
C TYR A 247 12.36 -0.02 -7.78
N TYR A 248 13.61 0.31 -8.07
CA TYR A 248 14.47 -0.50 -8.93
C TYR A 248 14.67 -1.92 -8.36
N LYS A 249 15.13 -2.02 -7.10
CA LYS A 249 15.32 -3.30 -6.41
C LYS A 249 14.08 -4.17 -6.45
N THR A 250 12.91 -3.59 -6.13
CA THR A 250 11.63 -4.32 -6.14
C THR A 250 11.29 -4.89 -7.51
N ASN A 251 11.50 -4.12 -8.59
CA ASN A 251 11.27 -4.62 -9.94
C ASN A 251 12.25 -5.72 -10.32
N MET A 252 13.54 -5.58 -9.98
CA MET A 252 14.56 -6.58 -10.28
C MET A 252 14.38 -7.87 -9.46
N ASP A 253 13.79 -7.81 -8.26
CA ASP A 253 13.44 -8.98 -7.47
C ASP A 253 12.51 -9.93 -8.24
N PHE A 254 11.63 -9.40 -9.10
CA PHE A 254 10.76 -10.23 -9.94
C PHE A 254 11.50 -11.04 -11.03
N LEU A 255 12.79 -10.82 -11.26
CA LEU A 255 13.62 -11.71 -12.07
C LEU A 255 14.00 -12.98 -11.32
N LYS A 256 13.94 -12.98 -9.99
CA LYS A 256 14.24 -14.16 -9.16
C LYS A 256 13.09 -15.18 -9.25
N PRO A 257 13.38 -16.48 -9.47
CA PRO A 257 12.36 -17.50 -9.65
C PRO A 257 11.43 -17.67 -8.44
N ASP A 258 11.97 -17.57 -7.21
CA ASP A 258 11.23 -17.69 -5.95
C ASP A 258 10.23 -16.56 -5.75
N VAL A 259 10.64 -15.31 -6.00
CA VAL A 259 9.76 -14.13 -5.93
C VAL A 259 8.63 -14.23 -6.96
N ARG A 260 8.96 -14.63 -8.20
CA ARG A 260 7.95 -14.84 -9.26
C ARG A 260 6.99 -15.96 -8.91
N HIS A 261 7.50 -17.08 -8.37
CA HIS A 261 6.66 -18.19 -7.94
C HIS A 261 5.68 -17.73 -6.87
N TYR A 262 6.18 -17.06 -5.82
CA TYR A 262 5.37 -16.55 -4.72
C TYR A 262 4.25 -15.59 -5.20
N PHE A 263 4.54 -14.66 -6.09
CA PHE A 263 3.54 -13.68 -6.52
C PHE A 263 2.58 -14.22 -7.60
N PHE A 264 3.05 -15.04 -8.54
CA PHE A 264 2.31 -15.38 -9.74
C PHE A 264 1.86 -16.85 -9.86
N LYS A 265 2.31 -17.72 -8.95
CA LYS A 265 1.95 -19.16 -8.97
C LYS A 265 1.27 -19.60 -7.68
N GLU A 266 1.63 -19.02 -6.55
CA GLU A 266 0.98 -19.32 -5.29
C GLU A 266 -0.34 -18.54 -5.15
N TYR A 267 -1.36 -19.21 -4.61
CA TYR A 267 -2.62 -18.56 -4.23
C TYR A 267 -2.43 -17.79 -2.92
N PRO A 268 -3.10 -16.65 -2.72
CA PRO A 268 -4.02 -15.96 -3.63
C PRO A 268 -3.29 -15.17 -4.72
N GLU A 269 -4.01 -14.95 -5.84
CA GLU A 269 -3.49 -14.20 -6.98
C GLU A 269 -3.47 -12.69 -6.73
N ILE A 270 -2.60 -11.98 -7.45
CA ILE A 270 -2.61 -10.52 -7.53
C ILE A 270 -3.33 -10.12 -8.82
N TYR A 271 -4.34 -9.28 -8.67
CA TYR A 271 -5.15 -8.77 -9.78
C TYR A 271 -4.67 -7.39 -10.22
N SER A 272 -4.87 -7.08 -11.48
CA SER A 272 -4.57 -5.76 -12.06
C SER A 272 -5.51 -5.46 -13.22
N LYS A 273 -5.64 -4.19 -13.57
CA LYS A 273 -6.32 -3.78 -14.80
C LYS A 273 -5.59 -4.35 -16.02
N VAL A 274 -6.30 -5.13 -16.80
CA VAL A 274 -5.79 -5.62 -18.09
C VAL A 274 -5.95 -4.53 -19.16
N ASP A 275 -4.84 -4.19 -19.81
CA ASP A 275 -4.86 -3.35 -21.01
C ASP A 275 -4.90 -4.25 -22.25
N ASP A 276 -5.77 -3.92 -23.18
CA ASP A 276 -5.88 -4.62 -24.47
C ASP A 276 -4.74 -4.17 -25.39
N LEU A 277 -3.58 -4.79 -25.24
CA LEU A 277 -2.36 -4.53 -25.99
C LEU A 277 -1.93 -5.76 -26.78
N PRO A 278 -1.30 -5.59 -27.96
CA PRO A 278 -0.74 -6.70 -28.71
C PRO A 278 0.34 -7.42 -27.90
N PRO A 279 0.60 -8.71 -28.16
CA PRO A 279 1.75 -9.42 -27.60
C PRO A 279 3.07 -8.70 -27.88
N ALA A 280 4.08 -8.99 -27.08
CA ALA A 280 5.44 -8.53 -27.37
C ALA A 280 5.96 -9.21 -28.65
N LYS A 281 6.60 -8.43 -29.51
CA LYS A 281 7.19 -8.89 -30.76
C LYS A 281 8.71 -8.93 -30.67
N TYR A 282 9.27 -10.07 -31.03
CA TYR A 282 10.71 -10.30 -31.15
C TYR A 282 11.07 -10.38 -32.62
N ASN A 283 11.81 -9.40 -33.12
CA ASN A 283 12.25 -9.39 -34.50
C ASN A 283 13.50 -10.30 -34.73
N PRO A 284 13.81 -10.69 -35.97
CA PRO A 284 15.00 -11.46 -36.26
C PRO A 284 16.28 -10.79 -35.70
N GLY A 285 17.09 -11.58 -34.97
CA GLY A 285 18.29 -11.07 -34.30
C GLY A 285 18.09 -10.58 -32.87
N ALA A 286 16.83 -10.47 -32.38
CA ALA A 286 16.58 -10.16 -30.98
C ALA A 286 17.10 -11.30 -30.07
N ASN A 287 17.83 -10.93 -29.03
CA ASN A 287 18.36 -11.87 -28.03
C ASN A 287 17.91 -11.41 -26.62
N VAL A 288 17.10 -12.23 -25.96
CA VAL A 288 16.53 -11.89 -24.66
C VAL A 288 16.90 -12.94 -23.63
N LYS A 289 17.55 -12.51 -22.54
CA LYS A 289 17.97 -13.37 -21.43
C LYS A 289 17.54 -12.79 -20.09
N ASN A 290 17.05 -13.66 -19.20
CA ASN A 290 16.66 -13.33 -17.82
C ASN A 290 15.92 -11.98 -17.72
N SER A 291 14.85 -11.78 -18.50
CA SER A 291 14.15 -10.51 -18.59
C SER A 291 12.63 -10.70 -18.60
N LEU A 292 11.91 -9.73 -18.03
CA LEU A 292 10.46 -9.63 -18.12
C LEU A 292 10.09 -8.63 -19.22
N VAL A 293 9.32 -9.06 -20.20
CA VAL A 293 8.90 -8.23 -21.34
C VAL A 293 7.37 -8.13 -21.36
N SER A 294 6.85 -6.93 -21.22
CA SER A 294 5.41 -6.69 -21.18
C SER A 294 4.79 -6.56 -22.56
N SER A 295 3.46 -6.58 -22.60
CA SER A 295 2.67 -6.48 -23.84
C SER A 295 2.96 -5.18 -24.60
N GLY A 296 2.92 -5.26 -25.93
CA GLY A 296 3.17 -4.15 -26.85
C GLY A 296 4.63 -3.78 -27.05
N CYS A 297 5.58 -4.51 -26.47
CA CYS A 297 7.01 -4.30 -26.71
C CYS A 297 7.43 -4.80 -28.09
N ILE A 298 8.40 -4.13 -28.71
CA ILE A 298 9.05 -4.56 -29.95
C ILE A 298 10.55 -4.58 -29.72
N LEU A 299 11.16 -5.75 -29.90
CA LEU A 299 12.57 -5.96 -29.58
C LEU A 299 13.35 -6.28 -30.86
N ASN A 300 14.40 -5.50 -31.15
CA ASN A 300 15.32 -5.70 -32.26
C ASN A 300 16.76 -5.98 -31.79
N GLY A 301 17.05 -5.75 -30.52
CA GLY A 301 18.39 -5.86 -29.94
C GLY A 301 18.51 -6.90 -28.84
N THR A 302 19.59 -6.79 -28.07
CA THR A 302 19.87 -7.64 -26.91
C THR A 302 19.29 -7.02 -25.64
N VAL A 303 18.55 -7.82 -24.87
CA VAL A 303 17.95 -7.45 -23.59
C VAL A 303 18.35 -8.51 -22.57
N GLU A 304 19.06 -8.10 -21.54
CA GLU A 304 19.51 -9.01 -20.48
C GLU A 304 19.22 -8.43 -19.09
N ASN A 305 18.83 -9.27 -18.14
CA ASN A 305 18.60 -8.90 -16.74
C ASN A 305 17.73 -7.64 -16.60
N SER A 306 16.62 -7.57 -17.31
CA SER A 306 15.84 -6.36 -17.47
C SER A 306 14.34 -6.57 -17.23
N VAL A 307 13.66 -5.51 -16.79
CA VAL A 307 12.19 -5.46 -16.73
C VAL A 307 11.71 -4.38 -17.68
N LEU A 308 11.10 -4.78 -18.80
CA LEU A 308 10.54 -3.87 -19.79
C LEU A 308 9.03 -3.71 -19.55
N PHE A 309 8.63 -2.47 -19.34
CA PHE A 309 7.22 -2.12 -19.20
C PHE A 309 6.50 -2.08 -20.55
N LYS A 310 5.20 -1.82 -20.55
CA LYS A 310 4.35 -1.85 -21.75
C LYS A 310 4.84 -0.88 -22.84
N LYS A 311 4.79 -1.32 -24.11
CA LYS A 311 5.07 -0.50 -25.29
C LYS A 311 6.51 0.02 -25.39
N VAL A 312 7.48 -0.71 -24.85
CA VAL A 312 8.91 -0.38 -24.99
C VAL A 312 9.41 -0.86 -26.36
N TYR A 313 10.20 -0.03 -27.01
CA TYR A 313 10.90 -0.34 -28.25
C TYR A 313 12.41 -0.43 -27.96
N VAL A 314 13.05 -1.53 -28.35
CA VAL A 314 14.49 -1.78 -28.23
C VAL A 314 15.08 -2.03 -29.59
#